data_08fc6552f0b3bd5d9d2a7a0790d20827
#
_entry.id   08fc6552f0b3bd5d9d2a7a0790d20827
#
_cell.length_a   1.000
_cell.length_b   1.000
_cell.length_c   1.000
_cell.angle_alpha   90.00
_cell.angle_beta   90.00
_cell.angle_gamma   90.00
#
_symmetry.space_group_name_H-M   'P 1'
#
loop_
_entity.id
_entity.type
_entity.pdbx_description
1 polymer ?
#
loop_
_entity_poly.entity_id
_entity_poly.type
_entity_poly.pdbx_seq_one_letter_code
_entity_poly.pdbx_strand_id
1 'polypeptide(L)'
;MAYDRWQQLQAEGLPWEEATSFDGAMIVGNFMEMSSLEKEMTVIFSKNNIPFQSIALHDILPKVPLALSMVSQRVTLRTGDLLAIPLESIFYPLEGETTWAALLQEKKILWVEVK
;
A
#
# COMPACT_ATOMS: atom_id res chain seq x y z
N MET A 1 5.43 -6.21 -4.71
CA MET A 1 6.64 -6.97 -4.30
C MET A 1 6.58 -8.37 -4.91
N ALA A 2 7.68 -8.83 -5.50
CA ALA A 2 7.82 -10.18 -6.00
C ALA A 2 8.12 -11.13 -4.81
N TYR A 3 7.08 -11.71 -4.21
CA TYR A 3 7.17 -12.44 -2.93
C TYR A 3 8.08 -13.67 -3.00
N ASP A 4 7.95 -14.48 -4.04
CA ASP A 4 8.78 -15.68 -4.21
C ASP A 4 10.26 -15.31 -4.36
N ARG A 5 10.56 -14.26 -5.11
CA ARG A 5 11.92 -13.74 -5.27
C ARG A 5 12.46 -13.20 -3.94
N TRP A 6 11.64 -12.51 -3.17
CA TRP A 6 12.01 -12.02 -1.86
C TRP A 6 12.36 -13.15 -0.89
N GLN A 7 11.57 -14.23 -0.86
CA GLN A 7 11.86 -15.39 -0.03
C GLN A 7 13.19 -16.07 -0.43
N GLN A 8 13.43 -16.22 -1.73
CA GLN A 8 14.68 -16.77 -2.23
C GLN A 8 15.89 -15.94 -1.79
N LEU A 9 15.84 -14.62 -2.02
CA LEU A 9 16.92 -13.71 -1.64
C LEU A 9 17.19 -13.72 -0.14
N GLN A 10 16.13 -13.77 0.68
CA GLN A 10 16.28 -13.90 2.13
C GLN A 10 16.99 -15.21 2.51
N ALA A 11 16.59 -16.33 1.91
CA ALA A 11 17.19 -17.64 2.21
C ALA A 11 18.69 -17.68 1.82
N GLU A 12 19.08 -16.96 0.78
CA GLU A 12 20.46 -16.87 0.29
C GLU A 12 21.27 -15.77 1.02
N GLY A 13 20.64 -14.95 1.89
CA GLY A 13 21.28 -13.81 2.56
C GLY A 13 21.67 -12.68 1.61
N LEU A 14 20.99 -12.57 0.48
CA LEU A 14 21.24 -11.56 -0.55
C LEU A 14 20.37 -10.31 -0.33
N PRO A 15 20.77 -9.15 -0.88
CA PRO A 15 19.96 -7.94 -0.90
C PRO A 15 18.59 -8.19 -1.56
N TRP A 16 17.52 -7.72 -0.93
CA TRP A 16 16.14 -7.97 -1.35
C TRP A 16 15.51 -6.86 -2.20
N GLU A 17 16.27 -5.84 -2.52
CA GLU A 17 15.81 -4.68 -3.30
C GLU A 17 15.30 -5.08 -4.69
N GLU A 18 15.89 -6.10 -5.31
CA GLU A 18 15.43 -6.65 -6.58
C GLU A 18 13.98 -7.14 -6.54
N ALA A 19 13.53 -7.63 -5.38
CA ALA A 19 12.16 -8.09 -5.19
C ALA A 19 11.15 -6.95 -4.94
N THR A 20 11.63 -5.73 -4.70
CA THR A 20 10.78 -4.57 -4.37
C THR A 20 10.94 -3.39 -5.32
N SER A 21 12.06 -3.32 -6.05
CA SER A 21 12.43 -2.20 -6.91
C SER A 21 12.47 -2.63 -8.37
N PHE A 22 11.31 -2.78 -8.99
CA PHE A 22 11.14 -3.12 -10.41
C PHE A 22 10.00 -2.29 -11.02
N ASP A 23 9.93 -2.23 -12.34
CA ASP A 23 8.89 -1.48 -13.04
C ASP A 23 7.49 -2.02 -12.69
N GLY A 24 6.61 -1.14 -12.18
CA GLY A 24 5.30 -1.53 -11.72
C GLY A 24 5.26 -2.13 -10.29
N ALA A 25 6.37 -2.11 -9.54
CA ALA A 25 6.41 -2.59 -8.17
C ALA A 25 5.47 -1.86 -7.21
N MET A 26 5.17 -0.59 -7.50
CA MET A 26 4.24 0.24 -6.76
C MET A 26 3.18 0.82 -7.68
N ILE A 27 1.93 0.71 -7.28
CA ILE A 27 0.81 1.33 -7.97
C ILE A 27 0.24 2.40 -7.05
N VAL A 28 0.12 3.61 -7.58
CA VAL A 28 -0.35 4.79 -6.85
C VAL A 28 -1.74 5.15 -7.36
N GLY A 29 -2.68 5.25 -6.43
CA GLY A 29 -4.05 5.67 -6.71
C GLY A 29 -4.21 7.20 -6.67
N ASN A 30 -5.44 7.65 -6.48
CA ASN A 30 -5.74 9.07 -6.36
C ASN A 30 -5.23 9.63 -5.02
N PHE A 31 -4.55 10.76 -5.08
CA PHE A 31 -4.19 11.51 -3.87
C PHE A 31 -5.41 12.23 -3.31
N MET A 32 -5.49 12.27 -1.99
CA MET A 32 -6.49 13.02 -1.26
C MET A 32 -5.81 13.85 -0.18
N GLU A 33 -6.39 15.00 0.13
CA GLU A 33 -5.91 15.82 1.23
C GLU A 33 -6.14 15.12 2.57
N MET A 34 -5.12 15.14 3.43
CA MET A 34 -5.21 14.56 4.77
C MET A 34 -6.37 15.18 5.59
N SER A 35 -6.64 16.47 5.38
CA SER A 35 -7.73 17.21 6.01
C SER A 35 -9.14 16.72 5.65
N SER A 36 -9.28 16.02 4.52
CA SER A 36 -10.55 15.44 4.07
C SER A 36 -10.83 14.05 4.66
N LEU A 37 -9.87 13.47 5.39
CA LEU A 37 -9.97 12.13 5.96
C LEU A 37 -10.51 12.21 7.40
N GLU A 38 -11.60 11.49 7.64
CA GLU A 38 -12.22 11.35 8.96
C GLU A 38 -11.94 9.98 9.54
N LYS A 39 -11.81 9.89 10.86
CA LYS A 39 -11.47 8.64 11.57
C LYS A 39 -12.53 7.56 11.40
N GLU A 40 -13.76 7.95 11.20
CA GLU A 40 -14.91 7.07 11.02
C GLU A 40 -14.97 6.42 9.63
N MET A 41 -14.20 6.95 8.68
CA MET A 41 -14.13 6.41 7.32
C MET A 41 -13.44 5.05 7.32
N THR A 42 -13.82 4.22 6.35
CA THR A 42 -13.27 2.88 6.16
C THR A 42 -12.83 2.70 4.71
N VAL A 43 -11.65 2.13 4.52
CA VAL A 43 -11.17 1.67 3.21
C VAL A 43 -11.56 0.22 3.04
N ILE A 44 -12.24 -0.08 1.94
CA ILE A 44 -12.65 -1.43 1.58
C ILE A 44 -11.82 -1.90 0.39
N PHE A 45 -11.18 -3.04 0.54
CA PHE A 45 -10.44 -3.70 -0.54
C PHE A 45 -11.30 -4.77 -1.18
N SER A 46 -11.30 -4.82 -2.50
CA SER A 46 -12.06 -5.78 -3.28
C SER A 46 -11.22 -6.43 -4.38
N LYS A 47 -11.50 -7.71 -4.66
CA LYS A 47 -10.98 -8.46 -5.80
C LYS A 47 -12.17 -8.89 -6.65
N ASN A 48 -12.16 -8.60 -7.95
CA ASN A 48 -13.25 -8.86 -8.89
C ASN A 48 -14.62 -8.34 -8.38
N ASN A 49 -14.61 -7.12 -7.83
CA ASN A 49 -15.76 -6.46 -7.18
C ASN A 49 -16.30 -7.16 -5.94
N ILE A 50 -15.61 -8.15 -5.39
CA ILE A 50 -15.98 -8.84 -4.14
C ILE A 50 -15.12 -8.28 -3.01
N PRO A 51 -15.69 -7.62 -2.00
CA PRO A 51 -14.96 -7.15 -0.83
C PRO A 51 -14.32 -8.33 -0.09
N PHE A 52 -13.05 -8.19 0.33
CA PHE A 52 -12.36 -9.21 1.10
C PHE A 52 -11.70 -8.67 2.38
N GLN A 53 -11.49 -7.36 2.47
CA GLN A 53 -10.89 -6.71 3.63
C GLN A 53 -11.41 -5.29 3.79
N SER A 54 -11.49 -4.83 5.03
CA SER A 54 -11.78 -3.44 5.37
C SER A 54 -10.83 -2.95 6.46
N ILE A 55 -10.38 -1.71 6.35
CA ILE A 55 -9.49 -1.06 7.32
C ILE A 55 -10.09 0.28 7.69
N ALA A 56 -10.31 0.50 8.98
CA ALA A 56 -10.80 1.76 9.47
C ALA A 56 -9.69 2.81 9.52
N LEU A 57 -9.98 4.05 9.12
CA LEU A 57 -8.98 5.12 9.13
C LEU A 57 -8.48 5.46 10.53
N HIS A 58 -9.26 5.22 11.58
CA HIS A 58 -8.80 5.44 12.95
C HIS A 58 -7.58 4.56 13.32
N ASP A 59 -7.38 3.43 12.64
CA ASP A 59 -6.20 2.56 12.84
C ASP A 59 -5.00 3.01 12.02
N ILE A 60 -5.23 3.79 10.96
CA ILE A 60 -4.20 4.26 10.03
C ILE A 60 -3.70 5.65 10.40
N LEU A 61 -4.61 6.59 10.60
CA LEU A 61 -4.28 8.02 10.75
C LEU A 61 -3.28 8.30 11.87
N PRO A 62 -3.32 7.64 13.05
CA PRO A 62 -2.32 7.86 14.09
C PRO A 62 -0.92 7.38 13.73
N LYS A 63 -0.80 6.43 12.80
CA LYS A 63 0.50 5.89 12.36
C LYS A 63 1.26 6.85 11.45
N VAL A 64 0.55 7.75 10.76
CA VAL A 64 1.13 8.67 9.78
C VAL A 64 2.14 9.64 10.40
N PRO A 65 1.81 10.41 11.46
CA PRO A 65 2.77 11.30 12.11
C PRO A 65 3.98 10.55 12.68
N LEU A 66 3.75 9.38 13.24
CA LEU A 66 4.82 8.54 13.79
C LEU A 66 5.79 8.10 12.69
N ALA A 67 5.28 7.58 11.58
CA ALA A 67 6.08 7.16 10.44
C ALA A 67 6.88 8.33 9.84
N LEU A 68 6.26 9.48 9.66
CA LEU A 68 6.93 10.70 9.19
C LEU A 68 8.05 11.13 10.13
N SER A 69 7.81 11.12 11.44
CA SER A 69 8.81 11.46 12.45
C SER A 69 10.01 10.51 12.38
N MET A 70 9.77 9.21 12.31
CA MET A 70 10.84 8.20 12.26
C MET A 70 11.68 8.32 11.00
N VAL A 71 11.06 8.52 9.85
CA VAL A 71 11.76 8.63 8.56
C VAL A 71 12.55 9.95 8.49
N SER A 72 11.97 11.07 8.93
CA SER A 72 12.63 12.38 8.90
C SER A 72 13.90 12.48 9.73
N GLN A 73 14.07 11.59 10.72
CA GLN A 73 15.32 11.50 11.49
C GLN A 73 16.50 10.92 10.69
N ARG A 74 16.21 10.24 9.58
CA ARG A 74 17.22 9.54 8.76
C ARG A 74 17.35 10.09 7.35
N VAL A 75 16.25 10.63 6.82
CA VAL A 75 16.16 11.11 5.44
C VAL A 75 15.52 12.49 5.44
N THR A 76 16.04 13.39 4.65
CA THR A 76 15.43 14.70 4.42
C THR A 76 14.22 14.53 3.50
N LEU A 77 13.03 14.70 4.05
CA LEU A 77 11.79 14.65 3.27
C LEU A 77 11.57 15.98 2.52
N ARG A 78 11.16 15.87 1.28
CA ARG A 78 10.90 17.01 0.38
C ARG A 78 9.49 16.91 -0.20
N THR A 79 8.96 18.04 -0.65
CA THR A 79 7.69 18.06 -1.40
C THR A 79 7.80 17.18 -2.64
N GLY A 80 6.86 16.26 -2.79
CA GLY A 80 6.84 15.26 -3.87
C GLY A 80 7.33 13.88 -3.46
N ASP A 81 7.97 13.73 -2.30
CA ASP A 81 8.35 12.41 -1.78
C ASP A 81 7.11 11.58 -1.42
N LEU A 82 7.20 10.28 -1.67
CA LEU A 82 6.16 9.31 -1.30
C LEU A 82 6.65 8.47 -0.14
N LEU A 83 5.84 8.40 0.92
CA LEU A 83 6.06 7.51 2.04
C LEU A 83 5.03 6.37 1.99
N ALA A 84 5.50 5.16 1.77
CA ALA A 84 4.67 3.96 1.85
C ALA A 84 4.63 3.45 3.30
N ILE A 85 3.45 3.38 3.89
CA ILE A 85 3.22 2.85 5.23
C ILE A 85 2.50 1.52 5.08
N PRO A 86 3.12 0.38 5.41
CA PRO A 86 2.45 -0.91 5.36
C PRO A 86 1.34 -0.97 6.41
N LEU A 87 0.14 -1.34 5.99
CA LEU A 87 -1.03 -1.44 6.85
C LEU A 87 -1.20 -2.85 7.43
N GLU A 88 -0.82 -3.85 6.65
CA GLU A 88 -0.99 -5.26 6.95
C GLU A 88 0.29 -6.05 6.63
N SER A 89 0.47 -7.15 7.34
CA SER A 89 1.57 -8.11 7.06
C SER A 89 1.14 -9.24 6.12
N ILE A 90 -0.10 -9.19 5.62
CA ILE A 90 -0.66 -10.22 4.76
C ILE A 90 -0.35 -9.89 3.31
N PHE A 91 0.19 -10.86 2.59
CA PHE A 91 0.45 -10.78 1.17
C PHE A 91 -0.60 -11.56 0.40
N TYR A 92 -1.16 -10.92 -0.61
CA TYR A 92 -2.11 -11.54 -1.52
C TYR A 92 -1.45 -11.75 -2.87
N PRO A 93 -1.44 -12.96 -3.42
CA PRO A 93 -0.90 -13.21 -4.74
C PRO A 93 -1.74 -12.49 -5.79
N LEU A 94 -1.07 -11.80 -6.72
CA LEU A 94 -1.71 -11.21 -7.89
C LEU A 94 -1.86 -12.32 -8.94
N GLU A 95 -3.09 -12.68 -9.23
CA GLU A 95 -3.43 -13.64 -10.28
C GLU A 95 -3.81 -12.89 -11.54
N GLY A 96 -3.47 -13.47 -12.70
CA GLY A 96 -3.87 -12.92 -13.99
C GLY A 96 -5.39 -12.82 -14.15
N GLU A 97 -5.83 -11.91 -15.01
CA GLU A 97 -7.26 -11.67 -15.31
C GLU A 97 -8.10 -11.29 -14.08
N THR A 98 -7.49 -10.60 -13.11
CA THR A 98 -8.18 -10.13 -11.90
C THR A 98 -8.17 -8.61 -11.81
N THR A 99 -9.22 -8.06 -11.21
CA THR A 99 -9.32 -6.64 -10.88
C THR A 99 -9.23 -6.44 -9.39
N TRP A 100 -8.45 -5.44 -8.97
CA TRP A 100 -8.28 -5.06 -7.59
C TRP A 100 -8.69 -3.62 -7.40
N ALA A 101 -9.40 -3.32 -6.34
CA ALA A 101 -9.81 -1.96 -6.04
C ALA A 101 -9.73 -1.65 -4.55
N ALA A 102 -9.49 -0.38 -4.24
CA ALA A 102 -9.68 0.18 -2.91
C ALA A 102 -10.74 1.29 -2.99
N LEU A 103 -11.71 1.24 -2.10
CA LEU A 103 -12.82 2.19 -2.03
C LEU A 103 -12.80 2.87 -0.66
N LEU A 104 -12.93 4.19 -0.66
CA LEU A 104 -13.13 4.99 0.53
C LEU A 104 -14.52 5.61 0.45
N GLN A 105 -15.40 5.29 1.39
CA GLN A 105 -16.79 5.77 1.40
C GLN A 105 -17.47 5.58 0.02
N GLU A 106 -17.38 4.37 -0.53
CA GLU A 106 -17.90 3.99 -1.84
C GLU A 106 -17.21 4.64 -3.05
N LYS A 107 -16.30 5.58 -2.81
CA LYS A 107 -15.49 6.20 -3.86
C LYS A 107 -14.27 5.34 -4.15
N LYS A 108 -14.10 4.96 -5.40
CA LYS A 108 -12.92 4.22 -5.86
C LYS A 108 -11.68 5.12 -5.84
N ILE A 109 -10.70 4.80 -4.99
CA ILE A 109 -9.45 5.53 -4.82
C ILE A 109 -8.27 4.86 -5.50
N LEU A 110 -8.34 3.55 -5.69
CA LEU A 110 -7.37 2.76 -6.45
C LEU A 110 -8.12 1.71 -7.26
N TRP A 111 -7.67 1.49 -8.48
CA TRP A 111 -8.14 0.41 -9.34
C TRP A 111 -7.01 -0.14 -10.18
N VAL A 112 -6.89 -1.44 -10.24
CA VAL A 112 -5.82 -2.16 -10.95
C VAL A 112 -6.41 -3.36 -11.66
N GLU A 113 -6.04 -3.54 -12.92
CA GLU A 113 -6.31 -4.74 -13.69
C GLU A 113 -5.00 -5.50 -13.89
N VAL A 114 -4.98 -6.75 -13.45
CA VAL A 114 -3.86 -7.66 -13.67
C VAL A 114 -4.17 -8.46 -14.93
N LYS A 115 -3.35 -8.31 -15.96
CA LYS A 115 -3.48 -9.00 -17.23
C LYS A 115 -2.73 -10.32 -17.25
#